data_4c2d51940a20dfdbccff8454b251c52d
#
_entry.id   4c2d51940a20dfdbccff8454b251c52d
#
_cell.length_a   1.000
_cell.length_b   1.000
_cell.length_c   1.000
_cell.angle_alpha   90.00
_cell.angle_beta   90.00
_cell.angle_gamma   90.00
#
_symmetry.space_group_name_H-M   'P 1'
#
loop_
_entity.id
_entity.type
_entity.pdbx_description
1 polymer ?
#
loop_
_entity_poly.entity_id
_entity_poly.type
_entity_poly.pdbx_seq_one_letter_code
_entity_poly.pdbx_strand_id
1 'polypeptide(L)'
;QWRGHAAAAAGALAPRSSLARWAAFLSIPAGAAAVGLGTNYVGVQMLFAPLEFAGVELWRERGSPYGAFGWQGVVPSRAERMAERLTRVVSEQLLSLEEAFANIESAALAALLAPTVEDAIRRHAENGDAWARVLRGPLLRKALRDVVDALKDDISTVLDLDEVVRSAFVRDVRVLVELFQKVGSAELSFLVNSGAFFGFALGVAQGACWRAYPHAWTLPVAGAVVGYVTNLVAITLLFDPAEPIDCCGLFEVQAMFSKRQPEVSMAFSEFLTERVLTSPRLIAELSSGNFRREFEALLRRTVPALVPDSVVNAAAMGLQELATESRQHATHAYVSEQLALRDTLCVRLKALPPKAFEELLHPVFQEDEIILIVVGGVLGALVGLAQMRFGVGSASAPVIARAAASLATRGAKGTRGNPMLAAAAKPVAAGARSTSRGHTR
;
A
#
# COMPACT_ATOMS: atom_id res chain seq x y z
N GLN A 1 -35.46 26.24 41.64
CA GLN A 1 -35.00 27.42 40.87
C GLN A 1 -34.19 27.03 39.59
N TRP A 2 -33.42 25.95 39.57
CA TRP A 2 -32.64 25.50 38.38
C TRP A 2 -33.50 24.98 37.21
N ARG A 3 -34.66 24.40 37.48
CA ARG A 3 -35.61 23.92 36.44
C ARG A 3 -36.31 25.05 35.67
N GLY A 4 -36.53 26.18 36.33
CA GLY A 4 -37.20 27.36 35.71
C GLY A 4 -36.30 28.10 34.71
N HIS A 5 -35.03 28.18 34.97
CA HIS A 5 -34.10 28.86 34.04
C HIS A 5 -33.75 28.05 32.79
N ALA A 6 -33.77 26.72 32.89
CA ALA A 6 -33.59 25.85 31.73
C ALA A 6 -34.79 25.88 30.76
N ALA A 7 -35.99 25.91 31.29
CA ALA A 7 -37.23 26.00 30.49
C ALA A 7 -37.40 27.39 29.83
N ALA A 8 -37.01 28.49 30.52
CA ALA A 8 -37.09 29.84 29.97
C ALA A 8 -36.01 30.04 28.85
N ALA A 9 -34.81 29.48 29.01
CA ALA A 9 -33.78 29.53 27.98
C ALA A 9 -34.13 28.66 26.73
N ALA A 10 -34.85 27.56 26.92
CA ALA A 10 -35.31 26.72 25.80
C ALA A 10 -36.44 27.39 24.99
N GLY A 11 -37.34 28.16 25.66
CA GLY A 11 -38.41 28.87 25.01
C GLY A 11 -38.02 30.09 24.18
N ALA A 12 -36.91 30.73 24.52
CA ALA A 12 -36.43 31.98 23.88
C ALA A 12 -35.70 31.76 22.52
N LEU A 13 -35.36 30.55 22.18
CA LEU A 13 -34.50 30.20 21.01
C LEU A 13 -35.21 29.31 19.95
N ALA A 14 -36.50 29.14 20.01
CA ALA A 14 -37.23 28.42 18.96
C ALA A 14 -37.16 29.23 17.64
N PRO A 15 -36.61 28.70 16.56
CA PRO A 15 -36.55 29.37 15.29
C PRO A 15 -37.92 29.66 14.75
N ARG A 16 -38.21 30.95 14.49
CA ARG A 16 -39.56 31.46 14.09
C ARG A 16 -39.99 31.05 12.66
N SER A 17 -39.06 30.58 11.82
CA SER A 17 -39.33 30.11 10.44
C SER A 17 -39.16 28.64 10.29
N SER A 18 -39.98 28.01 9.39
CA SER A 18 -39.87 26.59 9.05
C SER A 18 -38.47 26.25 8.51
N LEU A 19 -37.85 27.13 7.71
CA LEU A 19 -36.51 27.01 7.18
C LEU A 19 -35.44 26.89 8.28
N ALA A 20 -35.54 27.71 9.35
CA ALA A 20 -34.59 27.66 10.46
C ALA A 20 -34.72 26.34 11.27
N ARG A 21 -35.92 25.78 11.36
CA ARG A 21 -36.16 24.46 12.01
C ARG A 21 -35.54 23.32 11.20
N TRP A 22 -35.71 23.33 9.88
CA TRP A 22 -35.08 22.35 8.99
C TRP A 22 -33.56 22.47 8.97
N ALA A 23 -33.03 23.71 8.96
CA ALA A 23 -31.58 23.93 9.04
C ALA A 23 -30.98 23.41 10.37
N ALA A 24 -31.67 23.63 11.50
CA ALA A 24 -31.26 23.08 12.79
C ALA A 24 -31.31 21.56 12.83
N PHE A 25 -32.33 20.94 12.24
CA PHE A 25 -32.45 19.49 12.16
C PHE A 25 -31.36 18.87 11.25
N LEU A 26 -31.13 19.44 10.07
CA LEU A 26 -30.10 18.97 9.13
C LEU A 26 -28.67 19.22 9.61
N SER A 27 -28.46 20.12 10.57
CA SER A 27 -27.13 20.35 11.13
C SER A 27 -26.57 19.17 11.91
N ILE A 28 -27.42 18.31 12.50
CA ILE A 28 -26.99 17.12 13.25
C ILE A 28 -26.45 16.06 12.30
N PRO A 29 -27.16 15.57 11.27
CA PRO A 29 -26.63 14.60 10.33
C PRO A 29 -25.44 15.17 9.49
N ALA A 30 -25.47 16.44 9.13
CA ALA A 30 -24.34 17.07 8.45
C ALA A 30 -23.08 17.14 9.32
N GLY A 31 -23.26 17.46 10.62
CA GLY A 31 -22.19 17.42 11.60
C GLY A 31 -21.66 15.99 11.80
N ALA A 32 -22.54 15.01 11.95
CA ALA A 32 -22.15 13.60 12.08
C ALA A 32 -21.41 13.08 10.82
N ALA A 33 -21.84 13.49 9.63
CA ALA A 33 -21.13 13.17 8.38
C ALA A 33 -19.72 13.78 8.33
N ALA A 34 -19.59 15.05 8.69
CA ALA A 34 -18.29 15.74 8.72
C ALA A 34 -17.34 15.11 9.76
N VAL A 35 -17.89 14.69 10.89
CA VAL A 35 -17.15 13.98 11.94
C VAL A 35 -16.71 12.60 11.44
N GLY A 36 -17.64 11.80 10.89
CA GLY A 36 -17.32 10.48 10.36
C GLY A 36 -16.24 10.55 9.27
N LEU A 37 -16.34 11.50 8.34
CA LEU A 37 -15.29 11.76 7.34
C LEU A 37 -13.94 12.10 8.01
N GLY A 38 -13.96 13.01 8.97
CA GLY A 38 -12.74 13.48 9.65
C GLY A 38 -12.07 12.39 10.49
N THR A 39 -12.87 11.61 11.24
CA THR A 39 -12.34 10.51 12.07
C THR A 39 -11.77 9.39 11.22
N ASN A 40 -12.43 9.01 10.13
CA ASN A 40 -11.92 8.00 9.21
C ASN A 40 -10.66 8.48 8.49
N TYR A 41 -10.60 9.75 8.08
CA TYR A 41 -9.39 10.33 7.51
C TYR A 41 -8.22 10.28 8.48
N VAL A 42 -8.42 10.69 9.73
CA VAL A 42 -7.39 10.60 10.77
C VAL A 42 -7.00 9.15 11.02
N GLY A 43 -7.97 8.22 11.11
CA GLY A 43 -7.70 6.79 11.27
C GLY A 43 -6.81 6.24 10.14
N VAL A 44 -7.12 6.57 8.88
CA VAL A 44 -6.29 6.17 7.73
C VAL A 44 -4.89 6.77 7.79
N GLN A 45 -4.74 8.04 8.22
CA GLN A 45 -3.41 8.63 8.43
C GLN A 45 -2.63 7.91 9.53
N MET A 46 -3.29 7.49 10.60
CA MET A 46 -2.68 6.76 11.71
C MET A 46 -2.19 5.36 11.31
N LEU A 47 -2.72 4.76 10.24
CA LEU A 47 -2.19 3.51 9.70
C LEU A 47 -0.75 3.65 9.19
N PHE A 48 -0.43 4.79 8.56
CA PHE A 48 0.81 4.96 7.80
C PHE A 48 1.80 5.94 8.43
N ALA A 49 1.37 6.79 9.33
CA ALA A 49 2.18 7.87 9.88
C ALA A 49 2.05 7.98 11.41
N PRO A 50 3.15 8.40 12.07
CA PRO A 50 4.49 8.64 11.54
C PRO A 50 5.25 7.34 11.25
N LEU A 51 6.28 7.41 10.38
CA LEU A 51 7.11 6.24 10.03
C LEU A 51 7.95 5.74 11.22
N GLU A 52 8.47 6.67 12.01
CA GLU A 52 9.20 6.41 13.24
C GLU A 52 8.33 6.73 14.44
N PHE A 53 8.61 6.12 15.58
CA PHE A 53 7.85 6.37 16.79
C PHE A 53 8.01 7.85 17.21
N ALA A 54 6.89 8.55 17.33
CA ALA A 54 6.83 9.92 17.79
C ALA A 54 6.27 9.98 19.21
N GLY A 55 7.13 10.26 20.20
CA GLY A 55 6.73 10.33 21.60
C GLY A 55 7.85 9.98 22.56
N VAL A 56 7.49 9.69 23.82
CA VAL A 56 8.44 9.31 24.87
C VAL A 56 8.42 7.80 25.08
N GLU A 57 9.54 7.16 24.84
CA GLU A 57 9.71 5.70 25.00
C GLU A 57 9.92 5.31 26.47
N LEU A 58 8.90 5.48 27.32
CA LEU A 58 8.97 4.99 28.71
C LEU A 58 8.63 3.50 28.81
N TRP A 59 7.70 3.05 28.00
CA TRP A 59 7.30 1.65 27.88
C TRP A 59 6.69 1.41 26.51
N ARG A 60 7.27 0.48 25.77
CA ARG A 60 6.83 0.11 24.43
C ARG A 60 7.11 -1.35 24.17
N GLU A 61 6.11 -2.08 23.72
CA GLU A 61 6.25 -3.43 23.19
C GLU A 61 6.67 -3.38 21.73
N ARG A 62 7.62 -4.24 21.33
CA ARG A 62 8.05 -4.32 19.91
C ARG A 62 6.88 -4.71 19.02
N GLY A 63 6.68 -3.96 17.93
CA GLY A 63 5.59 -4.17 16.99
C GLY A 63 4.26 -3.57 17.44
N SER A 64 4.22 -2.84 18.56
CA SER A 64 3.06 -2.07 18.98
C SER A 64 3.11 -0.66 18.37
N PRO A 65 2.00 -0.13 17.82
CA PRO A 65 1.95 1.23 17.32
C PRO A 65 1.91 2.28 18.44
N TYR A 66 1.57 1.90 19.66
CA TYR A 66 1.43 2.79 20.80
C TYR A 66 2.52 2.53 21.87
N GLY A 67 2.88 3.59 22.57
CA GLY A 67 3.66 3.57 23.80
C GLY A 67 2.94 4.38 24.87
N ALA A 68 3.54 4.51 26.08
CA ALA A 68 2.91 5.25 27.19
C ALA A 68 2.51 6.69 26.80
N PHE A 69 3.35 7.37 26.02
CA PHE A 69 3.09 8.71 25.48
C PHE A 69 3.70 8.81 24.08
N GLY A 70 3.02 8.22 23.07
CA GLY A 70 3.49 8.31 21.71
C GLY A 70 2.76 7.36 20.77
N TRP A 71 3.00 7.55 19.48
CA TRP A 71 2.39 6.80 18.41
C TRP A 71 3.37 6.57 17.27
N GLN A 72 3.28 5.41 16.64
CA GLN A 72 3.87 5.10 15.34
C GLN A 72 2.76 4.59 14.43
N GLY A 73 2.87 4.84 13.12
CA GLY A 73 1.93 4.26 12.16
C GLY A 73 1.87 2.73 12.34
N VAL A 74 0.67 2.18 12.18
CA VAL A 74 0.43 0.74 12.36
C VAL A 74 1.29 -0.08 11.41
N VAL A 75 1.25 0.24 10.11
CA VAL A 75 2.04 -0.42 9.07
C VAL A 75 3.55 -0.33 9.36
N PRO A 76 4.13 0.86 9.64
CA PRO A 76 5.53 0.95 10.02
C PRO A 76 5.91 0.17 11.28
N SER A 77 5.05 0.15 12.29
CA SER A 77 5.35 -0.54 13.55
C SER A 77 5.47 -2.07 13.40
N ARG A 78 4.83 -2.64 12.38
CA ARG A 78 4.77 -4.08 12.09
C ARG A 78 5.43 -4.47 10.78
N ALA A 79 6.26 -3.59 10.23
CA ALA A 79 6.87 -3.78 8.91
C ALA A 79 7.59 -5.12 8.75
N GLU A 80 8.27 -5.60 9.78
CA GLU A 80 8.98 -6.88 9.74
C GLU A 80 8.02 -8.07 9.55
N ARG A 81 6.95 -8.15 10.34
CA ARG A 81 5.94 -9.21 10.21
C ARG A 81 5.20 -9.16 8.87
N MET A 82 4.90 -7.94 8.40
CA MET A 82 4.26 -7.75 7.11
C MET A 82 5.18 -8.15 5.96
N ALA A 83 6.46 -7.79 6.05
CA ALA A 83 7.47 -8.20 5.07
C ALA A 83 7.58 -9.72 5.00
N GLU A 84 7.66 -10.42 6.14
CA GLU A 84 7.71 -11.89 6.18
C GLU A 84 6.47 -12.54 5.53
N ARG A 85 5.27 -12.03 5.80
CA ARG A 85 4.04 -12.57 5.20
C ARG A 85 4.00 -12.33 3.69
N LEU A 86 4.30 -11.11 3.25
CA LEU A 86 4.33 -10.78 1.82
C LEU A 86 5.39 -11.61 1.09
N THR A 87 6.56 -11.76 1.69
CA THR A 87 7.64 -12.57 1.13
C THR A 87 7.19 -13.99 0.91
N ARG A 88 6.64 -14.64 1.94
CA ARG A 88 6.15 -16.02 1.85
C ARG A 88 5.14 -16.21 0.73
N VAL A 89 4.21 -15.29 0.59
CA VAL A 89 3.22 -15.38 -0.47
C VAL A 89 3.85 -15.20 -1.85
N VAL A 90 4.74 -14.23 -2.00
CA VAL A 90 5.41 -13.98 -3.28
C VAL A 90 6.24 -15.20 -3.70
N SER A 91 7.00 -15.80 -2.78
CA SER A 91 7.88 -16.93 -3.09
C SER A 91 7.16 -18.27 -3.22
N GLU A 92 6.17 -18.56 -2.35
CA GLU A 92 5.51 -19.86 -2.33
C GLU A 92 4.36 -19.97 -3.35
N GLN A 93 3.66 -18.86 -3.65
CA GLN A 93 2.43 -18.90 -4.43
C GLN A 93 2.50 -18.14 -5.76
N LEU A 94 3.31 -17.09 -5.83
CA LEU A 94 3.22 -16.14 -6.95
C LEU A 94 4.40 -16.24 -7.92
N LEU A 95 5.60 -16.59 -7.47
CA LEU A 95 6.80 -16.50 -8.30
C LEU A 95 7.73 -17.68 -8.08
N SER A 96 8.13 -18.34 -9.18
CA SER A 96 9.27 -19.25 -9.21
C SER A 96 10.41 -18.58 -9.96
N LEU A 97 11.58 -18.50 -9.32
CA LEU A 97 12.78 -17.97 -9.95
C LEU A 97 13.22 -18.84 -11.12
N GLU A 98 13.10 -20.16 -10.99
CA GLU A 98 13.46 -21.12 -12.02
C GLU A 98 12.67 -20.89 -13.31
N GLU A 99 11.33 -20.72 -13.18
CA GLU A 99 10.48 -20.42 -14.32
C GLU A 99 10.80 -19.07 -14.96
N ALA A 100 11.01 -18.03 -14.13
CA ALA A 100 11.32 -16.71 -14.62
C ALA A 100 12.66 -16.66 -15.36
N PHE A 101 13.70 -17.28 -14.77
CA PHE A 101 15.04 -17.30 -15.37
C PHE A 101 15.13 -18.23 -16.57
N ALA A 102 14.27 -19.25 -16.69
CA ALA A 102 14.20 -20.14 -17.87
C ALA A 102 13.96 -19.36 -19.17
N ASN A 103 13.22 -18.24 -19.10
CA ASN A 103 12.91 -17.42 -20.26
C ASN A 103 14.12 -16.60 -20.78
N ILE A 104 15.20 -16.47 -20.01
CA ILE A 104 16.39 -15.72 -20.43
C ILE A 104 17.13 -16.49 -21.51
N GLU A 105 17.35 -15.88 -22.66
CA GLU A 105 18.25 -16.41 -23.68
C GLU A 105 19.71 -16.17 -23.28
N SER A 106 20.42 -17.23 -22.90
CA SER A 106 21.78 -17.16 -22.36
C SER A 106 22.77 -16.51 -23.31
N ALA A 107 22.63 -16.73 -24.64
CA ALA A 107 23.49 -16.15 -25.63
C ALA A 107 23.29 -14.64 -25.77
N ALA A 108 22.05 -14.16 -25.71
CA ALA A 108 21.73 -12.73 -25.77
C ALA A 108 22.21 -12.00 -24.51
N LEU A 109 21.96 -12.56 -23.32
CA LEU A 109 22.43 -11.97 -22.07
C LEU A 109 23.97 -11.95 -22.02
N ALA A 110 24.64 -13.03 -22.40
CA ALA A 110 26.10 -13.09 -22.47
C ALA A 110 26.69 -12.02 -23.42
N ALA A 111 26.02 -11.75 -24.55
CA ALA A 111 26.46 -10.70 -25.46
C ALA A 111 26.33 -9.29 -24.88
N LEU A 112 25.28 -9.04 -24.06
CA LEU A 112 25.05 -7.77 -23.36
C LEU A 112 26.02 -7.57 -22.18
N LEU A 113 26.39 -8.64 -21.48
CA LEU A 113 27.33 -8.61 -20.35
C LEU A 113 28.81 -8.49 -20.80
N ALA A 114 29.14 -9.02 -21.98
CA ALA A 114 30.53 -9.12 -22.44
C ALA A 114 31.31 -7.79 -22.41
N PRO A 115 30.81 -6.64 -22.87
CA PRO A 115 31.57 -5.39 -22.84
C PRO A 115 31.89 -4.96 -21.41
N THR A 116 30.97 -5.03 -20.49
CA THR A 116 31.14 -4.63 -19.08
C THR A 116 32.13 -5.54 -18.38
N VAL A 117 32.03 -6.86 -18.59
CA VAL A 117 32.92 -7.84 -17.99
C VAL A 117 34.36 -7.72 -18.59
N GLU A 118 34.49 -7.54 -19.91
CA GLU A 118 35.80 -7.32 -20.54
C GLU A 118 36.50 -6.09 -19.97
N ASP A 119 35.78 -4.99 -19.81
CA ASP A 119 36.30 -3.76 -19.25
C ASP A 119 36.66 -3.89 -17.76
N ALA A 120 35.87 -4.60 -16.98
CA ALA A 120 36.14 -4.91 -15.59
C ALA A 120 37.41 -5.80 -15.44
N ILE A 121 37.56 -6.82 -16.27
CA ILE A 121 38.77 -7.66 -16.30
C ILE A 121 40.00 -6.78 -16.59
N ARG A 122 39.92 -5.86 -17.56
CA ARG A 122 41.02 -4.95 -17.90
C ARG A 122 41.42 -4.06 -16.73
N ARG A 123 40.43 -3.55 -15.99
CA ARG A 123 40.68 -2.60 -14.88
C ARG A 123 41.14 -3.27 -13.58
N HIS A 124 40.61 -4.46 -13.26
CA HIS A 124 40.70 -5.03 -11.91
C HIS A 124 41.51 -6.33 -11.81
N ALA A 125 41.77 -7.04 -12.93
CA ALA A 125 42.53 -8.28 -12.87
C ALA A 125 44.06 -8.02 -12.93
N GLU A 126 44.81 -8.88 -12.27
CA GLU A 126 46.24 -8.93 -12.46
C GLU A 126 46.54 -9.29 -13.93
N ASN A 127 47.42 -8.53 -14.58
CA ASN A 127 47.65 -8.64 -16.02
C ASN A 127 46.37 -8.53 -16.86
N GLY A 128 45.44 -7.67 -16.44
CA GLY A 128 44.07 -7.55 -17.01
C GLY A 128 44.08 -7.31 -18.52
N ASP A 129 45.00 -6.51 -19.06
CA ASP A 129 45.13 -6.28 -20.49
C ASP A 129 45.48 -7.55 -21.28
N ALA A 130 46.28 -8.44 -20.71
CA ALA A 130 46.61 -9.72 -21.34
C ALA A 130 45.39 -10.65 -21.32
N TRP A 131 44.70 -10.78 -20.19
CA TRP A 131 43.51 -11.58 -20.05
C TRP A 131 42.32 -11.04 -20.82
N ALA A 132 42.11 -9.74 -20.87
CA ALA A 132 41.08 -9.12 -21.70
C ALA A 132 41.31 -9.35 -23.20
N ARG A 133 42.56 -9.53 -23.64
CA ARG A 133 42.89 -9.94 -25.01
C ARG A 133 42.61 -11.41 -25.29
N VAL A 134 42.82 -12.28 -24.31
CA VAL A 134 42.57 -13.73 -24.42
C VAL A 134 41.04 -13.99 -24.32
N LEU A 135 40.42 -13.45 -23.26
CA LEU A 135 38.98 -13.60 -22.99
C LEU A 135 38.20 -12.45 -23.64
N ARG A 136 38.19 -12.38 -24.95
CA ARG A 136 37.40 -11.40 -25.70
C ARG A 136 36.59 -12.03 -26.82
N GLY A 137 35.62 -11.29 -27.29
CA GLY A 137 34.77 -11.69 -28.42
C GLY A 137 34.08 -13.02 -28.18
N PRO A 138 34.25 -14.03 -29.07
CA PRO A 138 33.56 -15.30 -29.00
C PRO A 138 33.84 -16.13 -27.73
N LEU A 139 35.12 -16.09 -27.25
CA LEU A 139 35.54 -16.87 -26.06
C LEU A 139 34.90 -16.33 -24.79
N LEU A 140 34.89 -15.01 -24.58
CA LEU A 140 34.24 -14.39 -23.43
C LEU A 140 32.75 -14.63 -23.48
N ARG A 141 32.09 -14.43 -24.63
CA ARG A 141 30.66 -14.70 -24.78
C ARG A 141 30.29 -16.14 -24.52
N LYS A 142 31.15 -17.11 -24.92
CA LYS A 142 30.93 -18.52 -24.61
C LYS A 142 31.03 -18.76 -23.09
N ALA A 143 32.08 -18.26 -22.43
CA ALA A 143 32.24 -18.41 -20.98
C ALA A 143 31.06 -17.77 -20.21
N LEU A 144 30.63 -16.58 -20.61
CA LEU A 144 29.47 -15.92 -20.00
C LEU A 144 28.17 -16.67 -20.26
N ARG A 145 27.99 -17.25 -21.46
CA ARG A 145 26.84 -18.10 -21.74
C ARG A 145 26.80 -19.33 -20.84
N ASP A 146 27.94 -20.03 -20.70
CA ASP A 146 28.04 -21.21 -19.84
C ASP A 146 27.74 -20.83 -18.37
N VAL A 147 28.17 -19.64 -17.91
CA VAL A 147 27.83 -19.11 -16.58
C VAL A 147 26.32 -18.80 -16.45
N VAL A 148 25.70 -18.18 -17.45
CA VAL A 148 24.27 -17.89 -17.43
C VAL A 148 23.44 -19.18 -17.46
N ASP A 149 23.86 -20.19 -18.24
CA ASP A 149 23.22 -21.51 -18.26
C ASP A 149 23.32 -22.18 -16.88
N ALA A 150 24.51 -22.19 -16.25
CA ALA A 150 24.70 -22.71 -14.90
C ALA A 150 23.89 -21.93 -13.83
N LEU A 151 23.76 -20.61 -14.01
CA LEU A 151 22.94 -19.77 -13.11
C LEU A 151 21.44 -20.12 -13.23
N LYS A 152 20.96 -20.39 -14.44
CA LYS A 152 19.56 -20.82 -14.66
C LYS A 152 19.26 -22.15 -13.98
N ASP A 153 20.21 -23.11 -14.07
CA ASP A 153 20.04 -24.44 -13.49
C ASP A 153 20.04 -24.43 -11.94
N ASP A 154 20.80 -23.52 -11.33
CA ASP A 154 21.00 -23.46 -9.88
C ASP A 154 20.51 -22.15 -9.25
N ILE A 155 19.60 -21.42 -9.89
CA ILE A 155 19.21 -20.06 -9.48
C ILE A 155 18.68 -20.02 -8.04
N SER A 156 17.88 -20.98 -7.61
CA SER A 156 17.33 -21.05 -6.25
C SER A 156 18.39 -21.32 -5.17
N THR A 157 19.52 -21.90 -5.54
CA THR A 157 20.68 -22.07 -4.62
C THR A 157 21.49 -20.78 -4.50
N VAL A 158 21.56 -20.02 -5.59
CA VAL A 158 22.40 -18.80 -5.70
C VAL A 158 21.65 -17.55 -5.29
N LEU A 159 20.34 -17.52 -5.42
CA LEU A 159 19.49 -16.37 -5.09
C LEU A 159 18.25 -16.82 -4.34
N ASP A 160 18.10 -16.36 -3.10
CA ASP A 160 16.89 -16.58 -2.30
C ASP A 160 15.94 -15.39 -2.48
N LEU A 161 14.79 -15.68 -3.10
CA LEU A 161 13.75 -14.69 -3.33
C LEU A 161 13.20 -14.11 -2.03
N ASP A 162 13.12 -14.93 -0.98
CA ASP A 162 12.63 -14.52 0.33
C ASP A 162 13.50 -13.42 0.91
N GLU A 163 14.82 -13.58 0.85
CA GLU A 163 15.75 -12.56 1.34
C GLU A 163 15.71 -11.30 0.50
N VAL A 164 15.61 -11.42 -0.83
CA VAL A 164 15.48 -10.25 -1.74
C VAL A 164 14.26 -9.42 -1.40
N VAL A 165 13.09 -10.06 -1.27
CA VAL A 165 11.82 -9.38 -0.98
C VAL A 165 11.81 -8.84 0.45
N ARG A 166 12.19 -9.67 1.43
CA ARG A 166 12.23 -9.29 2.85
C ARG A 166 13.18 -8.11 3.09
N SER A 167 14.41 -8.18 2.56
CA SER A 167 15.39 -7.11 2.72
C SER A 167 14.92 -5.79 2.12
N ALA A 168 14.13 -5.83 1.05
CA ALA A 168 13.57 -4.65 0.41
C ALA A 168 12.65 -3.87 1.34
N PHE A 169 11.78 -4.56 2.05
CA PHE A 169 10.79 -3.96 2.93
C PHE A 169 11.36 -3.61 4.32
N VAL A 170 12.30 -4.42 4.83
CA VAL A 170 12.91 -4.19 6.16
C VAL A 170 13.93 -3.06 6.12
N ARG A 171 14.74 -2.95 5.05
CA ARG A 171 15.72 -1.86 4.92
C ARG A 171 15.08 -0.50 4.72
N ASP A 172 13.93 -0.45 4.06
CA ASP A 172 13.18 0.80 3.85
C ASP A 172 11.67 0.58 4.02
N VAL A 173 11.22 0.83 5.24
CA VAL A 173 9.81 0.75 5.62
C VAL A 173 8.90 1.64 4.76
N ARG A 174 9.45 2.70 4.15
CA ARG A 174 8.70 3.58 3.23
C ARG A 174 8.20 2.81 2.02
N VAL A 175 8.99 1.86 1.51
CA VAL A 175 8.60 1.02 0.37
C VAL A 175 7.36 0.20 0.70
N LEU A 176 7.29 -0.36 1.91
CA LEU A 176 6.12 -1.08 2.38
C LEU A 176 4.88 -0.18 2.51
N VAL A 177 5.05 1.00 3.10
CA VAL A 177 3.97 2.00 3.23
C VAL A 177 3.49 2.44 1.86
N GLU A 178 4.39 2.75 0.92
CA GLU A 178 4.05 3.11 -0.46
C GLU A 178 3.27 1.98 -1.17
N LEU A 179 3.66 0.72 -0.96
CA LEU A 179 2.96 -0.44 -1.49
C LEU A 179 1.48 -0.42 -1.07
N PHE A 180 1.22 -0.37 0.23
CA PHE A 180 -0.15 -0.41 0.75
C PHE A 180 -0.96 0.83 0.36
N GLN A 181 -0.34 2.00 0.32
CA GLN A 181 -1.01 3.22 -0.13
C GLN A 181 -1.32 3.20 -1.63
N LYS A 182 -0.42 2.68 -2.48
CA LYS A 182 -0.66 2.60 -3.94
C LYS A 182 -1.70 1.54 -4.26
N VAL A 183 -1.53 0.35 -3.72
CA VAL A 183 -2.38 -0.82 -3.98
C VAL A 183 -3.77 -0.64 -3.39
N GLY A 184 -3.87 -0.18 -2.12
CA GLY A 184 -5.11 0.03 -1.38
C GLY A 184 -5.73 1.42 -1.54
N SER A 185 -5.30 2.23 -2.50
CA SER A 185 -5.71 3.64 -2.61
C SER A 185 -7.21 3.87 -2.70
N ALA A 186 -7.93 3.01 -3.42
CA ALA A 186 -9.37 3.13 -3.57
C ALA A 186 -10.12 2.64 -2.32
N GLU A 187 -9.62 1.58 -1.69
CA GLU A 187 -10.13 1.02 -0.44
C GLU A 187 -9.97 2.02 0.70
N LEU A 188 -8.80 2.65 0.80
CA LEU A 188 -8.56 3.73 1.77
C LEU A 188 -9.46 4.94 1.51
N SER A 189 -9.69 5.29 0.24
CA SER A 189 -10.63 6.36 -0.12
C SER A 189 -12.07 5.98 0.21
N PHE A 190 -12.47 4.72 0.00
CA PHE A 190 -13.76 4.22 0.41
C PHE A 190 -13.93 4.30 1.93
N LEU A 191 -12.93 3.86 2.69
CA LEU A 191 -12.94 3.91 4.16
C LEU A 191 -13.15 5.35 4.66
N VAL A 192 -12.48 6.33 4.08
CA VAL A 192 -12.65 7.75 4.43
C VAL A 192 -14.06 8.23 4.07
N ASN A 193 -14.52 7.98 2.85
CA ASN A 193 -15.82 8.50 2.35
C ASN A 193 -17.01 7.80 3.01
N SER A 194 -16.89 6.52 3.36
CA SER A 194 -17.93 5.76 4.08
C SER A 194 -18.27 6.40 5.42
N GLY A 195 -17.29 7.02 6.09
CA GLY A 195 -17.50 7.78 7.30
C GLY A 195 -18.50 8.93 7.13
N ALA A 196 -18.45 9.63 5.99
CA ALA A 196 -19.44 10.67 5.68
C ALA A 196 -20.84 10.08 5.43
N PHE A 197 -20.92 9.01 4.65
CA PHE A 197 -22.19 8.37 4.30
C PHE A 197 -22.88 7.77 5.52
N PHE A 198 -22.19 6.90 6.25
CA PHE A 198 -22.75 6.27 7.45
C PHE A 198 -22.93 7.27 8.58
N GLY A 199 -22.02 8.25 8.71
CA GLY A 199 -22.15 9.35 9.67
C GLY A 199 -23.42 10.16 9.42
N PHE A 200 -23.76 10.45 8.14
CA PHE A 200 -25.00 11.11 7.79
C PHE A 200 -26.22 10.27 8.14
N ALA A 201 -26.24 8.99 7.74
CA ALA A 201 -27.37 8.08 7.98
C ALA A 201 -27.63 7.90 9.49
N LEU A 202 -26.58 7.61 10.26
CA LEU A 202 -26.68 7.48 11.72
C LEU A 202 -26.95 8.82 12.40
N GLY A 203 -26.48 9.93 11.85
CA GLY A 203 -26.78 11.29 12.29
C GLY A 203 -28.27 11.64 12.15
N VAL A 204 -28.95 11.14 11.13
CA VAL A 204 -30.43 11.26 11.01
C VAL A 204 -31.11 10.51 12.15
N ALA A 205 -30.69 9.26 12.43
CA ALA A 205 -31.21 8.49 13.56
C ALA A 205 -30.92 9.19 14.90
N GLN A 206 -29.72 9.70 15.09
CA GLN A 206 -29.32 10.50 16.26
C GLN A 206 -30.20 11.74 16.41
N GLY A 207 -30.50 12.47 15.31
CA GLY A 207 -31.36 13.64 15.31
C GLY A 207 -32.81 13.30 15.72
N ALA A 208 -33.32 12.15 15.27
CA ALA A 208 -34.63 11.65 15.70
C ALA A 208 -34.65 11.29 17.19
N CYS A 209 -33.65 10.58 17.69
CA CYS A 209 -33.49 10.26 19.12
C CYS A 209 -33.34 11.53 19.97
N TRP A 210 -32.56 12.51 19.53
CA TRP A 210 -32.41 13.80 20.20
C TRP A 210 -33.74 14.54 20.33
N ARG A 211 -34.58 14.47 19.30
CA ARG A 211 -35.88 15.11 19.32
C ARG A 211 -36.82 14.47 20.37
N ALA A 212 -36.68 13.15 20.56
CA ALA A 212 -37.48 12.42 21.55
C ALA A 212 -36.94 12.61 22.98
N TYR A 213 -35.62 12.71 23.14
CA TYR A 213 -34.96 12.78 24.45
C TYR A 213 -33.76 13.78 24.43
N PRO A 214 -34.02 15.09 24.59
CA PRO A 214 -33.04 16.15 24.43
C PRO A 214 -32.18 16.35 25.69
N HIS A 215 -31.35 15.36 26.04
CA HIS A 215 -30.40 15.45 27.14
C HIS A 215 -28.97 15.60 26.65
N ALA A 216 -28.23 16.57 27.18
CA ALA A 216 -26.90 16.90 26.71
C ALA A 216 -25.90 15.72 26.75
N TRP A 217 -26.00 14.83 27.75
CA TRP A 217 -25.14 13.67 27.88
C TRP A 217 -25.35 12.62 26.77
N THR A 218 -26.46 12.65 26.04
CA THR A 218 -26.72 11.71 24.94
C THR A 218 -25.85 11.99 23.73
N LEU A 219 -25.32 13.22 23.57
CA LEU A 219 -24.47 13.59 22.44
C LEU A 219 -23.12 12.85 22.44
N PRO A 220 -22.34 12.82 23.54
CA PRO A 220 -21.09 12.05 23.56
C PRO A 220 -21.32 10.53 23.45
N VAL A 221 -22.39 10.01 24.06
CA VAL A 221 -22.72 8.58 23.95
C VAL A 221 -23.13 8.22 22.51
N ALA A 222 -24.03 8.99 21.91
CA ALA A 222 -24.41 8.77 20.51
C ALA A 222 -23.22 8.96 19.56
N GLY A 223 -22.38 9.96 19.80
CA GLY A 223 -21.15 10.18 19.04
C GLY A 223 -20.21 8.98 19.11
N ALA A 224 -20.01 8.39 20.30
CA ALA A 224 -19.24 7.17 20.48
C ALA A 224 -19.82 5.98 19.69
N VAL A 225 -21.12 5.76 19.80
CA VAL A 225 -21.82 4.67 19.08
C VAL A 225 -21.73 4.90 17.56
N VAL A 226 -22.00 6.09 17.09
CA VAL A 226 -21.90 6.43 15.66
C VAL A 226 -20.49 6.19 15.15
N GLY A 227 -19.45 6.71 15.82
CA GLY A 227 -18.07 6.53 15.40
C GLY A 227 -17.61 5.07 15.43
N TYR A 228 -18.04 4.31 16.44
CA TYR A 228 -17.77 2.86 16.51
C TYR A 228 -18.44 2.10 15.36
N VAL A 229 -19.74 2.29 15.18
CA VAL A 229 -20.53 1.55 14.17
C VAL A 229 -20.12 1.93 12.75
N THR A 230 -19.85 3.19 12.47
CA THR A 230 -19.37 3.61 11.12
C THR A 230 -18.06 2.93 10.74
N ASN A 231 -17.11 2.85 11.66
CA ASN A 231 -15.84 2.19 11.40
C ASN A 231 -16.01 0.68 11.28
N LEU A 232 -16.78 0.06 12.18
CA LEU A 232 -17.09 -1.37 12.10
C LEU A 232 -17.68 -1.74 10.74
N VAL A 233 -18.75 -1.04 10.31
CA VAL A 233 -19.41 -1.31 9.03
C VAL A 233 -18.48 -1.05 7.86
N ALA A 234 -17.68 0.02 7.90
CA ALA A 234 -16.76 0.35 6.83
C ALA A 234 -15.67 -0.72 6.64
N ILE A 235 -15.10 -1.22 7.75
CA ILE A 235 -14.07 -2.26 7.72
C ILE A 235 -14.67 -3.60 7.29
N THR A 236 -15.83 -3.97 7.82
CA THR A 236 -16.54 -5.19 7.39
C THR A 236 -16.83 -5.18 5.89
N LEU A 237 -17.37 -4.09 5.33
CA LEU A 237 -17.63 -3.98 3.88
C LEU A 237 -16.37 -3.97 3.02
N LEU A 238 -15.23 -3.66 3.61
CA LEU A 238 -13.94 -3.66 2.90
C LEU A 238 -13.44 -5.09 2.67
N PHE A 239 -13.56 -5.98 3.67
CA PHE A 239 -12.98 -7.32 3.68
C PHE A 239 -14.00 -8.46 3.65
N ASP A 240 -15.20 -8.27 4.21
CA ASP A 240 -16.23 -9.29 4.32
C ASP A 240 -17.52 -8.93 3.56
N PRO A 241 -18.16 -9.90 2.91
CA PRO A 241 -17.71 -11.26 2.63
C PRO A 241 -16.75 -11.34 1.42
N ALA A 242 -15.73 -12.19 1.50
CA ALA A 242 -14.77 -12.40 0.39
C ALA A 242 -15.46 -12.95 -0.87
N GLU A 243 -16.38 -13.90 -0.68
CA GLU A 243 -17.20 -14.46 -1.75
C GLU A 243 -18.51 -13.69 -1.91
N PRO A 244 -19.03 -13.54 -3.14
CA PRO A 244 -20.28 -12.83 -3.36
C PRO A 244 -21.46 -13.56 -2.72
N ILE A 245 -22.22 -12.84 -1.88
CA ILE A 245 -23.46 -13.33 -1.29
C ILE A 245 -24.63 -12.65 -2.00
N ASP A 246 -25.51 -13.47 -2.58
CA ASP A 246 -26.71 -12.97 -3.22
C ASP A 246 -27.79 -12.65 -2.16
N CYS A 247 -28.15 -11.38 -2.04
CA CYS A 247 -29.20 -10.91 -1.16
C CYS A 247 -30.56 -10.97 -1.85
N CYS A 248 -31.21 -12.15 -1.81
CA CYS A 248 -32.57 -12.39 -2.29
C CYS A 248 -32.80 -12.07 -3.78
N GLY A 249 -31.77 -12.15 -4.61
CA GLY A 249 -31.81 -11.84 -6.05
C GLY A 249 -31.95 -10.34 -6.37
N LEU A 250 -31.80 -9.46 -5.37
CA LEU A 250 -31.89 -8.01 -5.56
C LEU A 250 -30.53 -7.35 -5.78
N PHE A 251 -29.51 -7.81 -5.07
CA PHE A 251 -28.13 -7.34 -5.20
C PHE A 251 -27.14 -8.33 -4.59
N GLU A 252 -25.94 -8.35 -5.15
CA GLU A 252 -24.81 -9.11 -4.63
C GLU A 252 -23.99 -8.25 -3.68
N VAL A 253 -23.70 -8.78 -2.49
CA VAL A 253 -22.78 -8.18 -1.53
C VAL A 253 -21.47 -8.95 -1.59
N GLN A 254 -20.41 -8.26 -1.91
CA GLN A 254 -19.05 -8.78 -1.91
C GLN A 254 -18.11 -7.70 -1.38
N ALA A 255 -17.11 -8.11 -0.63
CA ALA A 255 -16.07 -7.22 -0.13
C ALA A 255 -15.45 -6.40 -1.26
N MET A 256 -15.26 -5.12 -1.01
CA MET A 256 -14.75 -4.19 -2.01
C MET A 256 -13.37 -4.59 -2.52
N PHE A 257 -12.52 -5.10 -1.63
CA PHE A 257 -11.17 -5.56 -1.95
C PHE A 257 -11.19 -6.76 -2.92
N SER A 258 -11.98 -7.80 -2.62
CA SER A 258 -12.11 -8.99 -3.48
C SER A 258 -12.73 -8.65 -4.84
N LYS A 259 -13.70 -7.75 -4.88
CA LYS A 259 -14.33 -7.27 -6.13
C LYS A 259 -13.34 -6.59 -7.07
N ARG A 260 -12.29 -5.95 -6.54
CA ARG A 260 -11.26 -5.24 -7.30
C ARG A 260 -9.97 -6.02 -7.45
N GLN A 261 -10.00 -7.33 -7.26
CA GLN A 261 -8.84 -8.22 -7.43
C GLN A 261 -8.04 -7.95 -8.73
N PRO A 262 -8.66 -7.74 -9.91
CA PRO A 262 -7.89 -7.49 -11.14
C PRO A 262 -7.04 -6.20 -11.08
N GLU A 263 -7.60 -5.10 -10.57
CA GLU A 263 -6.92 -3.81 -10.46
C GLU A 263 -5.84 -3.83 -9.39
N VAL A 264 -6.14 -4.43 -8.24
CA VAL A 264 -5.20 -4.63 -7.13
C VAL A 264 -4.03 -5.50 -7.57
N SER A 265 -4.29 -6.60 -8.29
CA SER A 265 -3.27 -7.49 -8.83
C SER A 265 -2.32 -6.77 -9.78
N MET A 266 -2.85 -5.90 -10.63
CA MET A 266 -2.05 -5.09 -11.55
C MET A 266 -1.18 -4.07 -10.80
N ALA A 267 -1.78 -3.32 -9.86
CA ALA A 267 -1.06 -2.32 -9.07
C ALA A 267 0.05 -2.95 -8.19
N PHE A 268 -0.23 -4.11 -7.61
CA PHE A 268 0.72 -4.87 -6.79
C PHE A 268 1.90 -5.38 -7.63
N SER A 269 1.62 -6.02 -8.78
CA SER A 269 2.64 -6.55 -9.68
C SER A 269 3.54 -5.44 -10.22
N GLU A 270 2.95 -4.32 -10.64
CA GLU A 270 3.69 -3.14 -11.10
C GLU A 270 4.59 -2.60 -9.98
N PHE A 271 4.06 -2.44 -8.77
CA PHE A 271 4.84 -1.93 -7.65
C PHE A 271 6.02 -2.84 -7.30
N LEU A 272 5.80 -4.15 -7.18
CA LEU A 272 6.86 -5.11 -6.86
C LEU A 272 7.98 -5.08 -7.90
N THR A 273 7.65 -5.05 -9.18
CA THR A 273 8.65 -5.08 -10.26
C THR A 273 9.38 -3.73 -10.43
N GLU A 274 8.74 -2.63 -10.10
CA GLU A 274 9.35 -1.31 -10.18
C GLU A 274 10.19 -0.93 -8.95
N ARG A 275 9.88 -1.47 -7.77
CA ARG A 275 10.48 -1.02 -6.50
C ARG A 275 11.26 -2.11 -5.76
N VAL A 276 10.86 -3.36 -5.91
CA VAL A 276 11.39 -4.48 -5.13
C VAL A 276 12.21 -5.42 -6.00
N LEU A 277 11.60 -6.01 -7.03
CA LEU A 277 12.20 -7.03 -7.90
C LEU A 277 12.79 -6.41 -9.17
N THR A 278 13.62 -5.38 -9.00
CA THR A 278 14.24 -4.70 -10.13
C THR A 278 15.51 -5.41 -10.59
N SER A 279 15.80 -5.43 -11.90
CA SER A 279 17.01 -6.05 -12.43
C SER A 279 18.30 -5.55 -11.75
N PRO A 280 18.52 -4.23 -11.51
CA PRO A 280 19.70 -3.78 -10.76
C PRO A 280 19.80 -4.38 -9.36
N ARG A 281 18.67 -4.51 -8.66
CA ARG A 281 18.66 -5.09 -7.32
C ARG A 281 18.95 -6.58 -7.31
N LEU A 282 18.37 -7.34 -8.25
CA LEU A 282 18.64 -8.77 -8.39
C LEU A 282 20.13 -9.02 -8.68
N ILE A 283 20.73 -8.23 -9.58
CA ILE A 283 22.17 -8.30 -9.87
C ILE A 283 23.02 -7.88 -8.67
N ALA A 284 22.60 -6.86 -7.93
CA ALA A 284 23.28 -6.41 -6.71
C ALA A 284 23.28 -7.50 -5.62
N GLU A 285 22.17 -8.17 -5.38
CA GLU A 285 22.11 -9.26 -4.40
C GLU A 285 22.96 -10.46 -4.82
N LEU A 286 23.01 -10.81 -6.11
CA LEU A 286 23.92 -11.85 -6.63
C LEU A 286 25.38 -11.51 -6.44
N SER A 287 25.78 -10.25 -6.69
CA SER A 287 27.19 -9.85 -6.78
C SER A 287 27.78 -9.33 -5.48
N SER A 288 26.99 -8.75 -4.57
CA SER A 288 27.47 -8.08 -3.35
C SER A 288 26.67 -8.40 -2.08
N GLY A 289 25.56 -9.11 -2.22
CA GLY A 289 24.67 -9.48 -1.13
C GLY A 289 25.11 -10.71 -0.35
N ASN A 290 24.16 -11.29 0.36
CA ASN A 290 24.36 -12.50 1.16
C ASN A 290 24.75 -13.73 0.29
N PHE A 291 24.44 -13.70 -1.00
CA PHE A 291 24.62 -14.80 -1.96
C PHE A 291 25.92 -14.71 -2.75
N ARG A 292 26.77 -13.75 -2.46
CA ARG A 292 28.05 -13.57 -3.17
C ARG A 292 28.93 -14.84 -3.18
N ARG A 293 28.98 -15.57 -2.07
CA ARG A 293 29.80 -16.78 -1.96
C ARG A 293 29.31 -17.90 -2.87
N GLU A 294 28.01 -18.12 -2.90
CA GLU A 294 27.33 -19.10 -3.73
C GLU A 294 27.54 -18.76 -5.22
N PHE A 295 27.41 -17.47 -5.56
CA PHE A 295 27.67 -16.97 -6.91
C PHE A 295 29.14 -17.12 -7.31
N GLU A 296 30.08 -16.75 -6.44
CA GLU A 296 31.51 -16.96 -6.69
C GLU A 296 31.85 -18.46 -6.84
N ALA A 297 31.24 -19.34 -6.06
CA ALA A 297 31.38 -20.79 -6.19
C ALA A 297 30.83 -21.28 -7.53
N LEU A 298 29.68 -20.78 -7.97
CA LEU A 298 29.12 -21.08 -9.30
C LEU A 298 30.08 -20.65 -10.41
N LEU A 299 30.59 -19.42 -10.34
CA LEU A 299 31.58 -18.92 -11.31
C LEU A 299 32.79 -19.83 -11.38
N ARG A 300 33.33 -20.24 -10.23
CA ARG A 300 34.51 -21.10 -10.13
C ARG A 300 34.33 -22.47 -10.76
N ARG A 301 33.21 -23.13 -10.54
CA ARG A 301 32.95 -24.45 -11.12
C ARG A 301 32.65 -24.40 -12.62
N THR A 302 32.15 -23.25 -13.13
CA THR A 302 31.75 -23.10 -14.53
C THR A 302 32.93 -22.63 -15.42
N VAL A 303 33.77 -21.74 -14.88
CA VAL A 303 34.92 -21.20 -15.62
C VAL A 303 36.08 -22.19 -15.57
N PRO A 304 36.79 -22.44 -16.71
CA PRO A 304 37.93 -23.35 -16.73
C PRO A 304 39.00 -23.02 -15.67
N ALA A 305 39.56 -24.05 -15.00
CA ALA A 305 40.52 -23.92 -13.93
C ALA A 305 41.81 -23.16 -14.35
N LEU A 306 42.07 -22.99 -15.64
CA LEU A 306 43.16 -22.22 -16.18
C LEU A 306 43.01 -20.73 -15.97
N VAL A 307 41.80 -20.23 -15.77
CA VAL A 307 41.49 -18.82 -15.56
C VAL A 307 41.83 -18.43 -14.11
N PRO A 308 42.72 -17.45 -13.87
CA PRO A 308 43.13 -17.04 -12.52
C PRO A 308 41.95 -16.48 -11.71
N ASP A 309 42.08 -16.59 -10.37
CA ASP A 309 41.13 -16.00 -9.43
C ASP A 309 40.94 -14.51 -9.60
N SER A 310 41.99 -13.78 -9.91
CA SER A 310 41.97 -12.34 -10.16
C SER A 310 41.02 -11.96 -11.31
N VAL A 311 40.96 -12.79 -12.36
CA VAL A 311 40.07 -12.57 -13.51
C VAL A 311 38.61 -12.85 -13.17
N VAL A 312 38.34 -13.92 -12.42
CA VAL A 312 37.00 -14.25 -11.98
C VAL A 312 36.44 -13.22 -11.02
N ASN A 313 37.28 -12.76 -10.07
CA ASN A 313 36.91 -11.70 -9.15
C ASN A 313 36.66 -10.37 -9.89
N ALA A 314 37.49 -10.03 -10.89
CA ALA A 314 37.29 -8.85 -11.72
C ALA A 314 35.98 -8.93 -12.52
N ALA A 315 35.61 -10.09 -13.05
CA ALA A 315 34.34 -10.29 -13.70
C ALA A 315 33.15 -10.11 -12.73
N ALA A 316 33.24 -10.63 -11.49
CA ALA A 316 32.24 -10.42 -10.46
C ALA A 316 32.11 -8.93 -10.07
N MET A 317 33.24 -8.18 -10.00
CA MET A 317 33.22 -6.73 -9.80
C MET A 317 32.50 -5.99 -10.94
N GLY A 318 32.69 -6.41 -12.19
CA GLY A 318 31.97 -5.85 -13.33
C GLY A 318 30.46 -6.02 -13.24
N LEU A 319 29.99 -7.14 -12.71
CA LEU A 319 28.56 -7.33 -12.43
C LEU A 319 28.05 -6.45 -11.29
N GLN A 320 28.90 -6.22 -10.27
CA GLN A 320 28.57 -5.30 -9.18
C GLN A 320 28.50 -3.84 -9.67
N GLU A 321 29.39 -3.42 -10.56
CA GLU A 321 29.32 -2.11 -11.21
C GLU A 321 28.04 -1.98 -12.05
N LEU A 322 27.68 -3.01 -12.80
CA LEU A 322 26.44 -3.05 -13.58
C LEU A 322 25.21 -2.87 -12.68
N ALA A 323 25.20 -3.42 -11.47
CA ALA A 323 24.08 -3.26 -10.52
C ALA A 323 23.86 -1.79 -10.13
N THR A 324 24.87 -0.93 -10.20
CA THR A 324 24.75 0.52 -9.91
C THR A 324 24.38 1.37 -11.13
N GLU A 325 24.41 0.78 -12.32
CA GLU A 325 24.04 1.44 -13.56
C GLU A 325 22.55 1.81 -13.64
N SER A 326 22.24 2.74 -14.54
CA SER A 326 20.86 3.14 -14.79
C SER A 326 20.02 1.95 -15.25
N ARG A 327 18.76 1.90 -14.79
CA ARG A 327 17.76 0.93 -15.27
C ARG A 327 17.54 0.95 -16.79
N GLN A 328 17.91 2.02 -17.46
CA GLN A 328 17.84 2.15 -18.92
C GLN A 328 19.01 1.46 -19.63
N HIS A 329 20.02 0.95 -18.91
CA HIS A 329 21.08 0.15 -19.49
C HIS A 329 20.47 -1.06 -20.21
N ALA A 330 20.99 -1.38 -21.40
CA ALA A 330 20.42 -2.42 -22.27
C ALA A 330 20.29 -3.79 -21.57
N THR A 331 21.26 -4.15 -20.72
CA THR A 331 21.22 -5.39 -19.93
C THR A 331 20.04 -5.42 -18.96
N HIS A 332 19.78 -4.32 -18.24
CA HIS A 332 18.65 -4.26 -17.28
C HIS A 332 17.31 -4.28 -17.99
N ALA A 333 17.20 -3.58 -19.12
CA ALA A 333 16.00 -3.60 -19.93
C ALA A 333 15.70 -5.02 -20.43
N TYR A 334 16.72 -5.68 -20.99
CA TYR A 334 16.60 -7.08 -21.46
C TYR A 334 16.20 -8.05 -20.33
N VAL A 335 16.90 -8.00 -19.19
CA VAL A 335 16.58 -8.90 -18.06
C VAL A 335 15.17 -8.65 -17.55
N SER A 336 14.74 -7.40 -17.42
CA SER A 336 13.39 -7.06 -16.95
C SER A 336 12.30 -7.55 -17.92
N GLU A 337 12.56 -7.47 -19.23
CA GLU A 337 11.66 -7.95 -20.27
C GLU A 337 11.57 -9.47 -20.28
N GLN A 338 12.72 -10.16 -20.24
CA GLN A 338 12.74 -11.63 -20.31
C GLN A 338 12.20 -12.31 -19.05
N LEU A 339 12.48 -11.74 -17.88
CA LEU A 339 11.91 -12.27 -16.62
C LEU A 339 10.39 -12.14 -16.57
N ALA A 340 9.79 -11.18 -17.27
CA ALA A 340 8.34 -10.94 -17.36
C ALA A 340 7.62 -11.03 -15.99
N LEU A 341 8.30 -10.65 -14.90
CA LEU A 341 7.82 -10.83 -13.53
C LEU A 341 6.47 -10.13 -13.29
N ARG A 342 6.26 -8.96 -13.91
CA ARG A 342 5.02 -8.20 -13.79
C ARG A 342 3.83 -9.00 -14.29
N ASP A 343 3.94 -9.57 -15.49
CA ASP A 343 2.84 -10.28 -16.13
C ASP A 343 2.56 -11.58 -15.42
N THR A 344 3.61 -12.33 -15.03
CA THR A 344 3.51 -13.56 -14.25
C THR A 344 2.82 -13.32 -12.91
N LEU A 345 3.26 -12.32 -12.13
CA LEU A 345 2.65 -11.96 -10.86
C LEU A 345 1.19 -11.54 -11.04
N CYS A 346 0.90 -10.70 -12.04
CA CYS A 346 -0.46 -10.23 -12.31
C CYS A 346 -1.41 -11.39 -12.68
N VAL A 347 -0.96 -12.32 -13.52
CA VAL A 347 -1.77 -13.49 -13.92
C VAL A 347 -2.03 -14.39 -12.73
N ARG A 348 -0.99 -14.72 -11.94
CA ARG A 348 -1.13 -15.60 -10.77
C ARG A 348 -1.98 -14.99 -9.67
N LEU A 349 -1.83 -13.68 -9.37
CA LEU A 349 -2.68 -12.98 -8.42
C LEU A 349 -4.15 -12.95 -8.85
N LYS A 350 -4.43 -12.75 -10.14
CA LYS A 350 -5.80 -12.80 -10.67
C LYS A 350 -6.40 -14.20 -10.64
N ALA A 351 -5.59 -15.23 -10.69
CA ALA A 351 -6.02 -16.63 -10.67
C ALA A 351 -6.29 -17.15 -9.24
N LEU A 352 -5.88 -16.43 -8.20
CA LEU A 352 -6.15 -16.82 -6.83
C LEU A 352 -7.65 -16.83 -6.55
N PRO A 353 -8.16 -17.80 -5.77
CA PRO A 353 -9.52 -17.72 -5.23
C PRO A 353 -9.70 -16.45 -4.40
N PRO A 354 -10.89 -15.82 -4.38
CA PRO A 354 -11.13 -14.57 -3.64
C PRO A 354 -10.69 -14.62 -2.18
N LYS A 355 -10.92 -15.73 -1.51
CA LYS A 355 -10.51 -15.95 -0.12
C LYS A 355 -8.98 -15.97 0.04
N ALA A 356 -8.27 -16.70 -0.83
CA ALA A 356 -6.81 -16.73 -0.81
C ALA A 356 -6.21 -15.35 -1.15
N PHE A 357 -6.85 -14.61 -2.06
CA PHE A 357 -6.46 -13.25 -2.40
C PHE A 357 -6.67 -12.28 -1.22
N GLU A 358 -7.78 -12.40 -0.50
CA GLU A 358 -8.05 -11.63 0.72
C GLU A 358 -6.99 -11.92 1.79
N GLU A 359 -6.68 -13.19 2.03
CA GLU A 359 -5.67 -13.63 3.01
C GLU A 359 -4.26 -13.06 2.75
N LEU A 360 -3.98 -12.55 1.54
CA LEU A 360 -2.71 -11.88 1.24
C LEU A 360 -2.57 -10.53 1.93
N LEU A 361 -3.62 -9.74 1.98
CA LEU A 361 -3.58 -8.35 2.41
C LEU A 361 -4.41 -8.09 3.67
N HIS A 362 -5.47 -8.87 3.91
CA HIS A 362 -6.31 -8.75 5.11
C HIS A 362 -5.51 -8.86 6.42
N PRO A 363 -4.57 -9.81 6.59
CA PRO A 363 -3.79 -9.91 7.83
C PRO A 363 -2.99 -8.67 8.19
N VAL A 364 -2.74 -7.79 7.21
CA VAL A 364 -2.09 -6.50 7.43
C VAL A 364 -2.99 -5.54 8.21
N PHE A 365 -4.30 -5.63 8.00
CA PHE A 365 -5.31 -4.77 8.61
C PHE A 365 -5.99 -5.44 9.81
N GLN A 366 -6.14 -6.78 9.79
CA GLN A 366 -6.94 -7.56 10.73
C GLN A 366 -6.55 -7.35 12.20
N GLU A 367 -5.26 -7.32 12.52
CA GLU A 367 -4.82 -7.15 13.91
C GLU A 367 -5.14 -5.76 14.47
N ASP A 368 -5.41 -4.79 13.60
CA ASP A 368 -5.62 -3.38 13.95
C ASP A 368 -7.04 -2.88 13.70
N GLU A 369 -7.92 -3.71 13.16
CA GLU A 369 -9.32 -3.39 12.95
C GLU A 369 -10.00 -2.91 14.24
N ILE A 370 -9.75 -3.62 15.35
CA ILE A 370 -10.29 -3.26 16.66
C ILE A 370 -9.80 -1.89 17.08
N ILE A 371 -8.52 -1.57 16.84
CA ILE A 371 -7.95 -0.26 17.19
C ILE A 371 -8.64 0.84 16.39
N LEU A 372 -8.80 0.65 15.08
CA LEU A 372 -9.48 1.62 14.21
C LEU A 372 -10.94 1.84 14.61
N ILE A 373 -11.66 0.75 14.95
CA ILE A 373 -13.05 0.80 15.41
C ILE A 373 -13.14 1.56 16.74
N VAL A 374 -12.28 1.24 17.71
CA VAL A 374 -12.27 1.90 19.03
C VAL A 374 -11.87 3.36 18.91
N VAL A 375 -10.86 3.69 18.10
CA VAL A 375 -10.45 5.09 17.84
C VAL A 375 -11.62 5.87 17.26
N GLY A 376 -12.38 5.30 16.32
CA GLY A 376 -13.60 5.91 15.80
C GLY A 376 -14.61 6.24 16.90
N GLY A 377 -14.84 5.31 17.82
CA GLY A 377 -15.72 5.51 18.98
C GLY A 377 -15.22 6.61 19.92
N VAL A 378 -13.91 6.62 20.24
CA VAL A 378 -13.30 7.64 21.11
C VAL A 378 -13.39 9.02 20.48
N LEU A 379 -13.02 9.15 19.20
CA LEU A 379 -13.11 10.43 18.48
C LEU A 379 -14.56 10.90 18.37
N GLY A 380 -15.49 9.99 18.10
CA GLY A 380 -16.93 10.29 18.09
C GLY A 380 -17.42 10.81 19.45
N ALA A 381 -16.98 10.18 20.56
CA ALA A 381 -17.27 10.67 21.91
C ALA A 381 -16.72 12.07 22.18
N LEU A 382 -15.47 12.33 21.80
CA LEU A 382 -14.82 13.64 21.96
C LEU A 382 -15.57 14.72 21.18
N VAL A 383 -16.01 14.43 19.97
CA VAL A 383 -16.83 15.36 19.20
C VAL A 383 -18.20 15.55 19.83
N GLY A 384 -18.84 14.50 20.33
CA GLY A 384 -20.07 14.59 21.10
C GLY A 384 -19.93 15.46 22.36
N LEU A 385 -18.80 15.37 23.06
CA LEU A 385 -18.45 16.27 24.19
C LEU A 385 -18.28 17.73 23.71
N ALA A 386 -17.61 17.95 22.59
CA ALA A 386 -17.51 19.28 22.00
C ALA A 386 -18.87 19.82 21.61
N GLN A 387 -19.73 19.03 20.97
CA GLN A 387 -21.10 19.40 20.63
C GLN A 387 -21.89 19.79 21.91
N MET A 388 -21.75 19.01 22.98
CA MET A 388 -22.38 19.30 24.28
C MET A 388 -21.88 20.64 24.84
N ARG A 389 -20.58 20.89 24.77
CA ARG A 389 -19.95 22.14 25.28
C ARG A 389 -20.35 23.38 24.49
N PHE A 390 -20.46 23.24 23.17
CA PHE A 390 -20.81 24.34 22.27
C PHE A 390 -22.32 24.50 22.00
N GLY A 391 -23.16 23.70 22.67
CA GLY A 391 -24.61 23.80 22.58
C GLY A 391 -25.16 23.50 21.19
N VAL A 392 -24.74 22.40 20.57
CA VAL A 392 -25.30 21.94 19.30
C VAL A 392 -26.77 21.56 19.52
N GLY A 393 -27.64 22.17 18.73
CA GLY A 393 -29.09 22.20 18.97
C GLY A 393 -29.59 23.58 19.44
N SER A 394 -28.69 24.48 19.89
CA SER A 394 -28.94 25.89 20.07
C SER A 394 -28.57 26.68 18.80
N ALA A 395 -28.95 27.98 18.73
CA ALA A 395 -28.82 28.83 17.54
C ALA A 395 -27.38 29.00 16.95
N SER A 396 -26.36 28.41 17.57
CA SER A 396 -24.95 28.44 17.11
C SER A 396 -24.55 27.34 16.11
N ALA A 397 -25.45 26.37 15.80
CA ALA A 397 -25.21 25.29 14.84
C ALA A 397 -24.66 25.73 13.46
N PRO A 398 -25.05 26.86 12.86
CA PRO A 398 -24.50 27.29 11.56
C PRO A 398 -23.02 27.69 11.60
N VAL A 399 -22.49 28.10 12.76
CA VAL A 399 -21.08 28.47 12.91
C VAL A 399 -20.18 27.24 12.91
N ILE A 400 -20.60 26.19 13.59
CA ILE A 400 -19.88 24.90 13.65
C ILE A 400 -19.89 24.20 12.29
N ALA A 401 -21.02 24.21 11.57
CA ALA A 401 -21.13 23.67 10.22
C ALA A 401 -20.20 24.40 9.23
N ARG A 402 -20.05 25.72 9.34
CA ARG A 402 -19.10 26.51 8.54
C ARG A 402 -17.65 26.20 8.91
N ALA A 403 -17.32 26.04 10.18
CA ALA A 403 -15.97 25.67 10.62
C ALA A 403 -15.60 24.25 10.15
N ALA A 404 -16.49 23.28 10.26
CA ALA A 404 -16.29 21.91 9.76
C ALA A 404 -16.14 21.90 8.23
N ALA A 405 -16.98 22.63 7.49
CA ALA A 405 -16.87 22.76 6.04
C ALA A 405 -15.56 23.45 5.63
N SER A 406 -15.07 24.43 6.40
CA SER A 406 -13.78 25.10 6.14
C SER A 406 -12.59 24.19 6.40
N LEU A 407 -12.67 23.31 7.40
CA LEU A 407 -11.65 22.29 7.68
C LEU A 407 -11.64 21.19 6.60
N ALA A 408 -12.82 20.74 6.17
CA ALA A 408 -12.94 19.77 5.07
C ALA A 408 -12.40 20.33 3.75
N THR A 409 -12.68 21.61 3.45
CA THR A 409 -12.13 22.28 2.25
C THR A 409 -10.63 22.59 2.35
N ARG A 410 -10.10 22.82 3.54
CA ARG A 410 -8.65 22.95 3.77
C ARG A 410 -7.95 21.60 3.68
N GLY A 411 -8.56 20.52 4.20
CA GLY A 411 -8.09 19.14 4.02
C GLY A 411 -8.06 18.74 2.54
N ALA A 412 -9.13 19.03 1.80
CA ALA A 412 -9.20 18.78 0.35
C ALA A 412 -8.24 19.64 -0.48
N LYS A 413 -7.86 20.83 -0.02
CA LYS A 413 -6.80 21.66 -0.64
C LYS A 413 -5.40 21.20 -0.26
N GLY A 414 -5.20 20.69 0.95
CA GLY A 414 -3.95 20.07 1.38
C GLY A 414 -3.65 18.76 0.63
N THR A 415 -4.69 18.00 0.26
CA THR A 415 -4.56 16.79 -0.55
C THR A 415 -4.25 17.07 -2.03
N ARG A 416 -4.54 18.27 -2.55
CA ARG A 416 -4.10 18.68 -3.90
C ARG A 416 -2.58 18.91 -4.00
N GLY A 417 -1.89 19.11 -2.89
CA GLY A 417 -0.43 19.17 -2.81
C GLY A 417 0.25 17.80 -2.63
N ASN A 418 -0.50 16.75 -2.35
CA ASN A 418 0.02 15.38 -2.26
C ASN A 418 -0.41 14.62 -3.53
N PRO A 419 0.52 14.32 -4.47
CA PRO A 419 0.18 13.72 -5.76
C PRO A 419 -0.52 12.36 -5.62
N MET A 420 -0.37 11.66 -4.49
CA MET A 420 -0.99 10.36 -4.23
C MET A 420 -2.52 10.45 -4.00
N LEU A 421 -3.00 11.53 -3.40
CA LEU A 421 -4.45 11.72 -3.15
C LEU A 421 -5.17 12.45 -4.29
N ALA A 422 -4.45 13.17 -5.14
CA ALA A 422 -5.01 13.80 -6.33
C ALA A 422 -5.39 12.79 -7.42
N ALA A 423 -4.76 11.62 -7.46
CA ALA A 423 -5.11 10.53 -8.38
C ALA A 423 -6.45 9.86 -8.04
N ALA A 424 -6.83 9.83 -6.77
CA ALA A 424 -8.09 9.22 -6.29
C ALA A 424 -9.35 10.09 -6.56
N ALA A 425 -9.18 11.36 -6.91
CA ALA A 425 -10.29 12.29 -7.10
C ALA A 425 -10.76 12.45 -8.57
N LYS A 426 -10.17 11.71 -9.52
CA LYS A 426 -10.66 11.74 -10.91
C LYS A 426 -11.81 10.74 -11.09
N PRO A 427 -13.03 11.19 -11.46
CA PRO A 427 -14.10 10.27 -11.86
C PRO A 427 -13.65 9.52 -13.10
N VAL A 428 -13.83 8.19 -13.10
CA VAL A 428 -13.67 7.33 -14.28
C VAL A 428 -14.78 7.73 -15.25
N ALA A 429 -14.46 8.62 -16.19
CA ALA A 429 -15.32 8.91 -17.33
C ALA A 429 -15.28 7.69 -18.24
N ALA A 430 -16.40 6.95 -18.29
CA ALA A 430 -16.64 5.87 -19.22
C ALA A 430 -16.45 6.36 -20.64
N GLY A 431 -15.34 6.02 -21.26
CA GLY A 431 -15.02 6.29 -22.65
C GLY A 431 -15.68 5.27 -23.58
N ALA A 432 -17.00 5.39 -23.79
CA ALA A 432 -17.62 4.78 -24.94
C ALA A 432 -17.36 5.66 -26.16
N ARG A 433 -16.31 5.37 -26.94
CA ARG A 433 -16.20 5.86 -28.31
C ARG A 433 -16.47 4.72 -29.27
N SER A 434 -17.65 4.80 -29.88
CA SER A 434 -18.06 4.03 -31.04
C SER A 434 -17.07 4.28 -32.20
N THR A 435 -16.50 3.22 -32.72
CA THR A 435 -15.84 3.21 -34.02
C THR A 435 -16.92 3.13 -35.11
N SER A 436 -17.27 4.24 -35.74
CA SER A 436 -17.93 4.22 -37.05
C SER A 436 -16.87 4.19 -38.13
N ARG A 437 -16.81 3.10 -38.85
CA ARG A 437 -16.15 2.96 -40.15
C ARG A 437 -16.83 3.89 -41.14
N GLY A 438 -16.06 4.72 -41.83
CA GLY A 438 -16.40 5.33 -43.09
C GLY A 438 -15.50 4.77 -44.18
N HIS A 439 -16.06 3.91 -45.01
CA HIS A 439 -15.55 3.57 -46.32
C HIS A 439 -15.83 4.75 -47.26
N THR A 440 -14.86 5.21 -48.04
CA THR A 440 -15.01 5.49 -49.47
C THR A 440 -13.68 5.93 -50.09
N ARG A 441 -13.34 5.21 -51.13
CA ARG A 441 -12.45 5.41 -52.33
C ARG A 441 -10.94 5.36 -52.06
#